data_c684801fb797860c8d0969b41824b25e
#
_entry.id   c684801fb797860c8d0969b41824b25e
#
_cell.length_a   1.000
_cell.length_b   1.000
_cell.length_c   1.000
_cell.angle_alpha   90.00
_cell.angle_beta   90.00
_cell.angle_gamma   90.00
#
_symmetry.space_group_name_H-M   'P 1'
#
loop_
_entity.id
_entity.type
_entity.pdbx_description
1 polymer ?
#
loop_
_entity_poly.entity_id
_entity_poly.type
_entity_poly.pdbx_seq_one_letter_code
_entity_poly.pdbx_strand_id
1 'polypeptide(L)'
;YLPSMSDRLLLALLLTCGGTGVLLAQPSENFDHGQAIYREHCMECHGTTGKGDGVKAPFLSPRPGNLISAATSAKTDQELLRTIAQGKPRTAMPAWQNVLPAEDQQAVLQYIRSLVRFARPLAPPPPGP
;
A
#
# COMPACT_ATOMS: atom_id res chain seq x y z
N TYR A 1 -25.15 61.10 27.79
CA TYR A 1 -24.68 60.64 26.48
C TYR A 1 -24.85 59.12 26.41
N LEU A 2 -25.86 58.67 25.68
CA LEU A 2 -26.08 57.28 25.41
C LEU A 2 -25.31 56.88 24.14
N PRO A 3 -24.45 55.87 24.16
CA PRO A 3 -23.79 55.45 22.92
C PRO A 3 -24.82 54.79 21.99
N SER A 4 -24.77 55.18 20.75
CA SER A 4 -25.61 54.73 19.65
C SER A 4 -25.58 53.21 19.50
N MET A 5 -26.78 52.64 19.29
CA MET A 5 -26.99 51.20 19.06
C MET A 5 -26.33 50.64 17.78
N SER A 6 -25.54 51.46 17.06
CA SER A 6 -24.89 51.03 15.82
C SER A 6 -23.56 50.30 15.97
N ASP A 7 -22.95 50.35 17.18
CA ASP A 7 -21.62 49.73 17.38
C ASP A 7 -21.65 48.29 17.90
N ARG A 8 -22.84 47.71 18.08
CA ARG A 8 -22.96 46.35 18.57
C ARG A 8 -23.19 45.29 17.49
N LEU A 9 -23.26 45.67 16.22
CA LEU A 9 -23.55 44.72 15.12
C LEU A 9 -22.32 44.28 14.30
N LEU A 10 -21.15 44.68 14.67
CA LEU A 10 -19.91 44.39 13.90
C LEU A 10 -19.00 43.32 14.53
N LEU A 11 -19.43 42.68 15.61
CA LEU A 11 -18.54 41.67 16.31
C LEU A 11 -19.08 40.25 16.33
N ALA A 12 -20.02 39.91 15.48
CA ALA A 12 -20.60 38.56 15.46
C ALA A 12 -20.54 37.88 14.09
N LEU A 13 -19.52 38.19 13.30
CA LEU A 13 -19.26 37.48 12.04
C LEU A 13 -17.83 36.93 11.99
N LEU A 14 -17.42 36.24 13.05
CA LEU A 14 -16.17 35.51 13.05
C LEU A 14 -16.45 34.00 13.18
N LEU A 15 -16.29 33.36 12.04
CA LEU A 15 -15.78 32.00 11.89
C LEU A 15 -16.56 30.85 12.50
N THR A 16 -17.43 30.31 11.71
CA THR A 16 -17.51 28.86 11.65
C THR A 16 -17.06 28.40 10.26
N CYS A 17 -15.78 28.58 9.98
CA CYS A 17 -15.13 27.80 8.94
C CYS A 17 -14.86 26.43 9.54
N GLY A 18 -15.92 25.63 9.63
CA GLY A 18 -15.84 24.20 9.92
C GLY A 18 -15.13 23.54 8.76
N GLY A 19 -13.82 23.57 8.76
CA GLY A 19 -13.01 22.74 7.89
C GLY A 19 -13.25 21.30 8.24
N THR A 20 -14.13 20.61 7.51
CA THR A 20 -14.11 19.15 7.42
C THR A 20 -12.78 18.79 6.78
N GLY A 21 -11.76 18.63 7.60
CA GLY A 21 -10.49 18.10 7.18
C GLY A 21 -10.74 16.67 6.67
N VAL A 22 -10.76 16.52 5.36
CA VAL A 22 -10.65 15.19 4.75
C VAL A 22 -9.27 14.69 5.17
N LEU A 23 -9.25 13.73 6.07
CA LEU A 23 -8.02 13.04 6.49
C LEU A 23 -7.61 12.16 5.30
N LEU A 24 -6.85 12.74 4.37
CA LEU A 24 -6.21 11.96 3.32
C LEU A 24 -5.12 11.16 4.02
N ALA A 25 -5.23 9.83 4.00
CA ALA A 25 -4.19 8.95 4.51
C ALA A 25 -2.86 9.32 3.88
N GLN A 26 -1.85 9.57 4.73
CA GLN A 26 -0.52 9.99 4.26
C GLN A 26 0.14 8.81 3.52
N PRO A 27 0.93 9.05 2.47
CA PRO A 27 1.60 7.99 1.71
C PRO A 27 2.47 7.06 2.59
N SER A 28 3.04 7.58 3.68
CA SER A 28 3.81 6.80 4.64
C SER A 28 2.94 5.84 5.45
N GLU A 29 1.75 6.26 5.86
CA GLU A 29 0.82 5.41 6.62
C GLU A 29 0.34 4.23 5.79
N ASN A 30 0.04 4.43 4.51
CA ASN A 30 -0.34 3.36 3.59
C ASN A 30 0.81 2.37 3.36
N PHE A 31 2.05 2.84 3.31
CA PHE A 31 3.22 1.97 3.17
C PHE A 31 3.42 1.09 4.41
N ASP A 32 3.40 1.68 5.59
CA ASP A 32 3.59 0.95 6.86
C ASP A 32 2.46 -0.05 7.09
N HIS A 33 1.23 0.34 6.76
CA HIS A 33 0.08 -0.55 6.81
C HIS A 33 0.22 -1.73 5.83
N GLY A 34 0.59 -1.47 4.58
CA GLY A 34 0.85 -2.50 3.58
C GLY A 34 1.99 -3.45 3.98
N GLN A 35 3.04 -2.91 4.62
CA GLN A 35 4.12 -3.72 5.17
C GLN A 35 3.64 -4.65 6.29
N ALA A 36 2.78 -4.16 7.18
CA ALA A 36 2.22 -4.97 8.27
C ALA A 36 1.38 -6.13 7.71
N ILE A 37 0.51 -5.86 6.74
CA ILE A 37 -0.29 -6.87 6.05
C ILE A 37 0.61 -7.92 5.37
N TYR A 38 1.65 -7.47 4.67
CA TYR A 38 2.60 -8.37 4.02
C TYR A 38 3.27 -9.33 5.01
N ARG A 39 3.73 -8.80 6.13
CA ARG A 39 4.37 -9.61 7.18
C ARG A 39 3.43 -10.65 7.75
N GLU A 40 2.18 -10.31 7.95
CA GLU A 40 1.18 -11.19 8.56
C GLU A 40 0.71 -12.29 7.59
N HIS A 41 0.47 -11.95 6.32
CA HIS A 41 -0.26 -12.81 5.39
C HIS A 41 0.56 -13.33 4.21
N CYS A 42 1.67 -12.71 3.85
CA CYS A 42 2.38 -12.99 2.60
C CYS A 42 3.81 -13.50 2.81
N MET A 43 4.49 -13.01 3.84
CA MET A 43 5.92 -13.20 4.05
C MET A 43 6.33 -14.67 4.24
N GLU A 44 5.52 -15.48 4.90
CA GLU A 44 5.83 -16.88 5.15
C GLU A 44 6.04 -17.68 3.85
N CYS A 45 5.33 -17.32 2.78
CA CYS A 45 5.46 -17.94 1.48
C CYS A 45 6.37 -17.13 0.54
N HIS A 46 6.16 -15.82 0.43
CA HIS A 46 6.86 -14.98 -0.54
C HIS A 46 8.23 -14.47 -0.07
N GLY A 47 8.56 -14.63 1.20
CA GLY A 47 9.85 -14.22 1.78
C GLY A 47 9.89 -12.76 2.20
N THR A 48 10.88 -12.38 2.99
CA THR A 48 11.07 -11.01 3.50
C THR A 48 11.34 -10.00 2.40
N THR A 49 11.95 -10.42 1.31
CA THR A 49 12.30 -9.59 0.15
C THR A 49 11.43 -9.84 -1.08
N GLY A 50 10.43 -10.74 -0.97
CA GLY A 50 9.51 -11.03 -2.06
C GLY A 50 10.01 -12.00 -3.12
N LYS A 51 11.09 -12.74 -2.86
CA LYS A 51 11.71 -13.66 -3.84
C LYS A 51 10.99 -15.00 -4.00
N GLY A 52 9.94 -15.27 -3.22
CA GLY A 52 9.27 -16.56 -3.21
C GLY A 52 10.02 -17.61 -2.39
N ASP A 53 10.85 -17.20 -1.46
CA ASP A 53 11.75 -18.00 -0.64
C ASP A 53 11.39 -17.98 0.86
N GLY A 54 10.13 -17.76 1.17
CA GLY A 54 9.63 -17.79 2.56
C GLY A 54 9.83 -19.15 3.20
N VAL A 55 9.67 -19.21 4.53
CA VAL A 55 9.89 -20.43 5.32
C VAL A 55 8.98 -21.59 4.89
N LYS A 56 7.82 -21.30 4.33
CA LYS A 56 6.88 -22.30 3.79
C LYS A 56 7.19 -22.71 2.35
N ALA A 57 7.97 -21.94 1.60
CA ALA A 57 8.21 -22.16 0.18
C ALA A 57 8.76 -23.56 -0.17
N PRO A 58 9.70 -24.15 0.60
CA PRO A 58 10.21 -25.48 0.30
C PRO A 58 9.16 -26.58 0.33
N PHE A 59 8.06 -26.38 1.04
CA PHE A 59 6.99 -27.36 1.23
C PHE A 59 5.84 -27.19 0.24
N LEU A 60 5.91 -26.23 -0.65
CA LEU A 60 4.83 -25.87 -1.58
C LEU A 60 5.18 -26.27 -3.02
N SER A 61 4.21 -26.83 -3.73
CA SER A 61 4.29 -27.14 -5.15
C SER A 61 2.99 -26.72 -5.85
N PRO A 62 3.04 -25.76 -6.80
CA PRO A 62 4.21 -24.98 -7.20
C PRO A 62 4.72 -24.06 -6.09
N ARG A 63 5.98 -23.66 -6.18
CA ARG A 63 6.56 -22.68 -5.25
C ARG A 63 5.89 -21.31 -5.38
N PRO A 64 5.87 -20.50 -4.31
CA PRO A 64 5.39 -19.14 -4.36
C PRO A 64 6.10 -18.31 -5.44
N GLY A 65 5.36 -17.42 -6.09
CA GLY A 65 5.93 -16.57 -7.11
C GLY A 65 6.97 -15.58 -6.55
N ASN A 66 7.96 -15.28 -7.39
CA ASN A 66 8.94 -14.24 -7.12
C ASN A 66 8.31 -12.87 -7.46
N LEU A 67 8.00 -12.09 -6.43
CA LEU A 67 7.30 -10.80 -6.56
C LEU A 67 8.20 -9.68 -7.12
N ILE A 68 9.53 -9.87 -7.08
CA ILE A 68 10.49 -8.89 -7.59
C ILE A 68 11.05 -9.25 -8.98
N SER A 69 10.54 -10.31 -9.60
CA SER A 69 10.94 -10.70 -10.95
C SER A 69 10.46 -9.71 -12.01
N ALA A 70 11.15 -9.69 -13.16
CA ALA A 70 10.73 -8.89 -14.30
C ALA A 70 9.32 -9.27 -14.77
N ALA A 71 8.98 -10.56 -14.74
CA ALA A 71 7.65 -11.05 -15.13
C ALA A 71 6.54 -10.50 -14.21
N THR A 72 6.76 -10.46 -12.89
CA THR A 72 5.80 -9.85 -11.96
C THR A 72 5.76 -8.33 -12.11
N SER A 73 6.91 -7.69 -12.29
CA SER A 73 7.00 -6.23 -12.46
C SER A 73 6.29 -5.73 -13.72
N ALA A 74 6.20 -6.56 -14.76
CA ALA A 74 5.50 -6.24 -16.02
C ALA A 74 3.97 -6.31 -15.89
N LYS A 75 3.44 -6.97 -14.86
CA LYS A 75 1.99 -7.05 -14.64
C LYS A 75 1.43 -5.71 -14.18
N THR A 76 0.21 -5.42 -14.60
CA THR A 76 -0.52 -4.24 -14.14
C THR A 76 -0.95 -4.40 -12.67
N ASP A 77 -1.22 -3.30 -12.01
CA ASP A 77 -1.78 -3.31 -10.65
C ASP A 77 -3.11 -4.07 -10.60
N GLN A 78 -3.95 -3.92 -11.61
CA GLN A 78 -5.22 -4.63 -11.69
C GLN A 78 -5.03 -6.15 -11.76
N GLU A 79 -4.05 -6.65 -12.52
CA GLU A 79 -3.74 -8.07 -12.59
C GLU A 79 -3.24 -8.62 -11.25
N LEU A 80 -2.38 -7.86 -10.57
CA LEU A 80 -1.86 -8.24 -9.26
C LEU A 80 -2.94 -8.20 -8.18
N LEU A 81 -3.78 -7.17 -8.16
CA LEU A 81 -4.93 -7.09 -7.25
C LEU A 81 -5.92 -8.23 -7.47
N ARG A 82 -6.18 -8.59 -8.73
CA ARG A 82 -7.03 -9.76 -9.03
C ARG A 82 -6.41 -11.04 -8.47
N THR A 83 -5.10 -11.21 -8.60
CA THR A 83 -4.39 -12.38 -8.03
C THR A 83 -4.48 -12.41 -6.51
N ILE A 84 -4.33 -11.26 -5.85
CA ILE A 84 -4.48 -11.16 -4.40
C ILE A 84 -5.92 -11.49 -4.00
N ALA A 85 -6.90 -10.86 -4.64
CA ALA A 85 -8.31 -11.04 -4.30
C ALA A 85 -8.79 -12.48 -4.49
N GLN A 86 -8.46 -13.09 -5.63
CA GLN A 86 -8.99 -14.39 -6.04
C GLN A 86 -8.07 -15.57 -5.72
N GLY A 87 -6.82 -15.30 -5.32
CA GLY A 87 -5.81 -16.36 -5.16
C GLY A 87 -5.39 -16.95 -6.51
N LYS A 88 -4.66 -18.05 -6.45
CA LYS A 88 -4.24 -18.81 -7.64
C LYS A 88 -4.78 -20.24 -7.55
N PRO A 89 -5.68 -20.63 -8.44
CA PRO A 89 -6.20 -22.00 -8.45
C PRO A 89 -5.09 -23.04 -8.55
N ARG A 90 -5.25 -24.17 -7.85
CA ARG A 90 -4.30 -25.29 -7.78
C ARG A 90 -2.92 -24.90 -7.21
N THR A 91 -2.88 -23.86 -6.40
CA THR A 91 -1.70 -23.46 -5.62
C THR A 91 -2.09 -23.22 -4.17
N ALA A 92 -1.11 -23.06 -3.31
CA ALA A 92 -1.33 -22.74 -1.89
C ALA A 92 -1.74 -21.28 -1.66
N MET A 93 -1.71 -20.43 -2.68
CA MET A 93 -2.10 -19.02 -2.54
C MET A 93 -3.63 -18.88 -2.43
N PRO A 94 -4.16 -18.53 -1.24
CA PRO A 94 -5.61 -18.40 -1.05
C PRO A 94 -6.15 -17.11 -1.64
N ALA A 95 -7.48 -17.04 -1.73
CA ALA A 95 -8.20 -15.80 -2.05
C ALA A 95 -8.28 -14.91 -0.81
N TRP A 96 -7.85 -13.66 -0.93
CA TRP A 96 -7.82 -12.71 0.18
C TRP A 96 -9.01 -11.76 0.21
N GLN A 97 -9.90 -11.78 -0.79
CA GLN A 97 -11.02 -10.84 -0.91
C GLN A 97 -12.00 -10.85 0.28
N ASN A 98 -12.09 -11.97 1.00
CA ASN A 98 -12.97 -12.10 2.17
C ASN A 98 -12.24 -11.85 3.50
N VAL A 99 -10.94 -11.64 3.47
CA VAL A 99 -10.07 -11.41 4.64
C VAL A 99 -9.54 -9.97 4.65
N LEU A 100 -9.10 -9.48 3.48
CA LEU A 100 -8.56 -8.14 3.31
C LEU A 100 -9.58 -7.26 2.58
N PRO A 101 -10.05 -6.16 3.17
CA PRO A 101 -10.78 -5.12 2.46
C PRO A 101 -10.02 -4.59 1.24
N ALA A 102 -10.71 -3.94 0.31
CA ALA A 102 -10.10 -3.46 -0.92
C ALA A 102 -8.94 -2.47 -0.68
N GLU A 103 -9.07 -1.60 0.32
CA GLU A 103 -8.02 -0.67 0.75
C GLU A 103 -6.77 -1.40 1.26
N ASP A 104 -6.93 -2.49 1.99
CA ASP A 104 -5.82 -3.32 2.49
C ASP A 104 -5.11 -4.04 1.34
N GLN A 105 -5.87 -4.53 0.37
CA GLN A 105 -5.30 -5.12 -0.85
C GLN A 105 -4.47 -4.08 -1.63
N GLN A 106 -4.94 -2.84 -1.73
CA GLN A 106 -4.20 -1.74 -2.34
C GLN A 106 -2.92 -1.41 -1.56
N ALA A 107 -3.03 -1.31 -0.25
CA ALA A 107 -1.88 -1.00 0.62
C ALA A 107 -0.78 -2.07 0.50
N VAL A 108 -1.15 -3.36 0.57
CA VAL A 108 -0.16 -4.44 0.42
C VAL A 108 0.44 -4.49 -0.98
N LEU A 109 -0.32 -4.17 -2.02
CA LEU A 109 0.22 -4.06 -3.39
C LEU A 109 1.26 -2.95 -3.49
N GLN A 110 1.01 -1.78 -2.91
CA GLN A 110 1.99 -0.68 -2.88
C GLN A 110 3.29 -1.12 -2.18
N TYR A 111 3.19 -1.83 -1.07
CA TYR A 111 4.37 -2.40 -0.41
C TYR A 111 5.10 -3.40 -1.31
N ILE A 112 4.40 -4.33 -1.95
CA ILE A 112 4.98 -5.30 -2.89
C ILE A 112 5.73 -4.59 -4.02
N ARG A 113 5.14 -3.54 -4.61
CA ARG A 113 5.79 -2.73 -5.64
C ARG A 113 7.07 -2.04 -5.14
N SER A 114 7.12 -1.69 -3.87
CA SER A 114 8.32 -1.10 -3.28
C SER A 114 9.48 -2.08 -3.16
N LEU A 115 9.21 -3.37 -2.98
CA LEU A 115 10.25 -4.40 -2.87
C LEU A 115 11.16 -4.42 -4.10
N VAL A 116 10.64 -4.18 -5.29
CA VAL A 116 11.41 -4.09 -6.53
C VAL A 116 12.41 -2.92 -6.51
N ARG A 117 12.02 -1.80 -5.91
CA ARG A 117 12.90 -0.61 -5.81
C ARG A 117 14.12 -0.88 -4.93
N PHE A 118 13.94 -1.61 -3.84
CA PHE A 118 15.03 -1.97 -2.93
C PHE A 118 15.92 -3.08 -3.47
N ALA A 119 15.41 -3.90 -4.38
CA ALA A 119 16.15 -5.01 -4.99
C ALA A 119 17.04 -4.56 -6.17
N ARG A 120 16.78 -3.40 -6.77
CA ARG A 120 17.61 -2.85 -7.85
C ARG A 120 18.79 -2.09 -7.26
N PRO A 121 20.04 -2.45 -7.62
CA PRO A 121 21.17 -1.56 -7.38
C PRO A 121 20.87 -0.18 -8.01
N LEU A 122 21.18 0.88 -7.31
CA LEU A 122 21.15 2.22 -7.91
C LEU A 122 22.00 2.17 -9.19
N ALA A 123 21.45 2.63 -10.31
CA ALA A 123 22.22 2.75 -11.53
C ALA A 123 23.49 3.57 -11.23
N PRO A 124 24.66 3.17 -11.72
CA PRO A 124 25.87 3.98 -11.57
C PRO A 124 25.60 5.38 -12.15
N PRO A 125 26.15 6.42 -11.55
CA PRO A 125 26.01 7.77 -12.09
C PRO A 125 26.50 7.78 -13.54
N PRO A 126 25.90 8.59 -14.42
CA PRO A 126 26.36 8.71 -15.80
C PRO A 126 27.84 9.13 -15.80
N PRO A 127 28.63 8.65 -16.76
CA PRO A 127 30.03 9.09 -16.89
C PRO A 127 30.05 10.62 -16.99
N GLY A 128 30.86 11.24 -16.15
CA GLY A 128 31.05 12.69 -16.16
C GLY A 128 31.56 13.17 -17.53
N PRO A 129 31.41 14.47 -17.82
CA PRO A 129 31.86 15.05 -19.07
C PRO A 129 33.38 14.95 -19.24
#